data_413e53b6ac65d64ebc6878d9bfd4093d
#
_entry.id   413e53b6ac65d64ebc6878d9bfd4093d
#
_cell.length_a   1.000
_cell.length_b   1.000
_cell.length_c   1.000
_cell.angle_alpha   90.00
_cell.angle_beta   90.00
_cell.angle_gamma   90.00
#
_symmetry.space_group_name_H-M   'P 1'
#
loop_
_entity.id
_entity.type
_entity.pdbx_description
1 polymer ?
#
loop_
_entity_poly.entity_id
_entity_poly.type
_entity_poly.pdbx_seq_one_letter_code
_entity_poly.pdbx_strand_id
1 'polypeptide(L)'
;MFTRHVMMKLRANSAAEFTRIIENEIIPLLRKHKGFRDEVTFVAPGRSEALASSFWDTKEDAEAYGRWGYQEVLKTLSKAIEGTPKIETFEVANSTFHKIAAKGA
;
A
#
# COMPACT_ATOMS: atom_id res chain seq x y z
N MET A 1 -14.92 3.36 4.02
CA MET A 1 -13.54 2.85 3.92
C MET A 1 -12.77 3.60 2.85
N PHE A 2 -11.52 3.88 3.14
CA PHE A 2 -10.66 4.71 2.31
C PHE A 2 -9.43 3.93 1.87
N THR A 3 -8.95 4.17 0.65
CA THR A 3 -7.78 3.45 0.14
C THR A 3 -6.65 4.40 -0.24
N ARG A 4 -5.43 3.89 -0.13
CA ARG A 4 -4.22 4.59 -0.54
C ARG A 4 -3.44 3.65 -1.47
N HIS A 5 -3.27 4.06 -2.71
CA HIS A 5 -2.58 3.28 -3.74
C HIS A 5 -1.21 3.87 -3.97
N VAL A 6 -0.18 3.04 -3.94
CA VAL A 6 1.19 3.45 -4.19
C VAL A 6 1.69 2.70 -5.41
N MET A 7 1.89 3.42 -6.51
CA MET A 7 2.37 2.85 -7.76
C MET A 7 3.87 3.02 -7.85
N MET A 8 4.59 1.92 -8.10
CA MET A 8 6.04 1.89 -8.03
C MET A 8 6.64 1.23 -9.26
N LYS A 9 7.82 1.70 -9.63
CA LYS A 9 8.65 1.04 -10.63
C LYS A 9 9.67 0.19 -9.88
N LEU A 10 9.78 -1.09 -10.24
CA LEU A 10 10.71 -2.00 -9.58
C LEU A 10 12.08 -1.96 -10.23
N ARG A 11 13.13 -2.10 -9.42
CA ARG A 11 14.47 -2.30 -9.94
C ARG A 11 14.52 -3.63 -10.69
N ALA A 12 15.44 -3.73 -11.65
CA ALA A 12 15.61 -4.97 -12.43
C ALA A 12 15.80 -6.16 -11.49
N ASN A 13 15.10 -7.25 -11.77
CA ASN A 13 15.19 -8.51 -11.02
C ASN A 13 14.86 -8.39 -9.53
N SER A 14 14.07 -7.40 -9.14
CA SER A 14 13.77 -7.15 -7.72
C SER A 14 12.34 -7.52 -7.30
N ALA A 15 11.54 -8.13 -8.17
CA ALA A 15 10.15 -8.42 -7.83
C ALA A 15 10.01 -9.37 -6.63
N ALA A 16 10.85 -10.40 -6.56
CA ALA A 16 10.80 -11.34 -5.43
C ALA A 16 11.24 -10.68 -4.12
N GLU A 17 12.29 -9.87 -4.18
CA GLU A 17 12.75 -9.13 -3.01
C GLU A 17 11.69 -8.12 -2.56
N PHE A 18 11.09 -7.42 -3.50
CA PHE A 18 10.02 -6.47 -3.22
C PHE A 18 8.86 -7.15 -2.47
N THR A 19 8.40 -8.29 -2.99
CA THR A 19 7.31 -9.05 -2.37
C THR A 19 7.67 -9.45 -0.93
N ARG A 20 8.89 -9.91 -0.71
CA ARG A 20 9.36 -10.30 0.61
C ARG A 20 9.43 -9.11 1.56
N ILE A 21 9.89 -7.96 1.08
CA ILE A 21 9.95 -6.74 1.89
C ILE A 21 8.54 -6.32 2.31
N ILE A 22 7.59 -6.34 1.39
CA ILE A 22 6.21 -5.99 1.71
C ILE A 22 5.68 -6.90 2.82
N GLU A 23 5.83 -8.20 2.67
CA GLU A 23 5.27 -9.16 3.62
C GLU A 23 5.95 -9.10 4.99
N ASN A 24 7.27 -9.05 5.01
CA ASN A 24 8.03 -9.21 6.24
C ASN A 24 8.33 -7.90 6.96
N GLU A 25 8.35 -6.77 6.25
CA GLU A 25 8.75 -5.49 6.83
C GLU A 25 7.67 -4.41 6.76
N ILE A 26 6.96 -4.32 5.65
CA ILE A 26 5.98 -3.23 5.45
C ILE A 26 4.65 -3.53 6.13
N ILE A 27 4.09 -4.70 5.91
CA ILE A 27 2.79 -5.05 6.51
C ILE A 27 2.83 -4.96 8.04
N PRO A 28 3.89 -5.46 8.72
CA PRO A 28 3.99 -5.26 10.16
C PRO A 28 4.00 -3.78 10.58
N LEU A 29 4.64 -2.91 9.81
CA LEU A 29 4.62 -1.47 10.09
C LEU A 29 3.22 -0.89 9.93
N LEU A 30 2.53 -1.26 8.85
CA LEU A 30 1.16 -0.80 8.60
C LEU A 30 0.22 -1.18 9.74
N ARG A 31 0.36 -2.39 10.26
CA ARG A 31 -0.50 -2.90 11.33
C ARG A 31 -0.42 -2.11 12.63
N LYS A 32 0.62 -1.31 12.81
CA LYS A 32 0.78 -0.46 13.99
C LYS A 32 -0.01 0.84 13.90
N HIS A 33 -0.52 1.17 12.73
CA HIS A 33 -1.21 2.44 12.53
C HIS A 33 -2.71 2.31 12.74
N LYS A 34 -3.29 3.30 13.40
CA LYS A 34 -4.71 3.35 13.66
C LYS A 34 -5.51 3.31 12.37
N GLY A 35 -6.53 2.48 12.34
CA GLY A 35 -7.45 2.40 11.20
C GLY A 35 -6.99 1.55 10.05
N PHE A 36 -5.79 0.99 10.12
CA PHE A 36 -5.34 0.07 9.08
C PHE A 36 -6.22 -1.19 9.07
N ARG A 37 -6.67 -1.60 7.88
CA ARG A 37 -7.52 -2.78 7.71
C ARG A 37 -6.82 -3.87 6.92
N ASP A 38 -6.51 -3.58 5.66
CA ASP A 38 -5.98 -4.58 4.75
C ASP A 38 -4.96 -3.97 3.81
N GLU A 39 -4.15 -4.84 3.20
CA GLU A 39 -3.20 -4.44 2.18
C GLU A 39 -3.19 -5.50 1.09
N VAL A 40 -3.20 -5.07 -0.17
CA VAL A 40 -3.07 -5.96 -1.32
C VAL A 40 -1.96 -5.40 -2.20
N THR A 41 -1.02 -6.25 -2.57
CA THR A 41 0.06 -5.87 -3.47
C THR A 41 -0.09 -6.61 -4.78
N PHE A 42 0.01 -5.87 -5.88
CA PHE A 42 -0.02 -6.41 -7.24
C PHE A 42 1.32 -6.19 -7.90
N VAL A 43 1.80 -7.20 -8.63
CA VAL A 43 3.01 -7.06 -9.44
C VAL A 43 2.60 -7.27 -10.89
N ALA A 44 2.96 -6.35 -11.78
CA ALA A 44 2.62 -6.46 -13.18
C ALA A 44 3.26 -7.72 -13.79
N PRO A 45 2.59 -8.34 -14.79
CA PRO A 45 3.14 -9.56 -15.40
C PRO A 45 4.57 -9.41 -15.92
N GLY A 46 4.95 -8.21 -16.38
CA GLY A 46 6.32 -7.92 -16.81
C GLY A 46 7.31 -7.76 -15.66
N ARG A 47 6.81 -7.75 -14.40
CA ARG A 47 7.59 -7.68 -13.17
C ARG A 47 8.43 -6.41 -13.02
N SER A 48 8.09 -5.35 -13.75
CA SER A 48 8.80 -4.07 -13.67
C SER A 48 8.01 -3.00 -12.94
N GLU A 49 6.75 -3.28 -12.61
CA GLU A 49 5.88 -2.34 -11.91
C GLU A 49 5.07 -3.04 -10.85
N ALA A 50 4.72 -2.31 -9.79
CA ALA A 50 3.91 -2.84 -8.71
C ALA A 50 2.93 -1.78 -8.21
N LEU A 51 1.84 -2.26 -7.64
CA LEU A 51 0.82 -1.42 -7.01
C LEU A 51 0.53 -1.99 -5.63
N ALA A 52 0.78 -1.19 -4.60
CA ALA A 52 0.44 -1.57 -3.23
C ALA A 52 -0.77 -0.74 -2.80
N SER A 53 -1.84 -1.44 -2.43
CA SER A 53 -3.09 -0.81 -2.01
C SER A 53 -3.34 -1.08 -0.55
N SER A 54 -3.43 -0.04 0.26
CA SER A 54 -3.77 -0.16 1.67
C SER A 54 -5.19 0.38 1.89
N PHE A 55 -5.89 -0.25 2.83
CA PHE A 55 -7.30 0.05 3.13
C PHE A 55 -7.41 0.50 4.58
N TRP A 56 -8.15 1.59 4.79
CA TRP A 56 -8.22 2.30 6.06
C TRP A 56 -9.66 2.56 6.45
N ASP A 57 -9.94 2.58 7.76
CA ASP A 57 -11.29 2.86 8.26
C ASP A 57 -11.80 4.20 7.78
N THR A 58 -10.95 5.23 7.84
CA THR A 58 -11.33 6.60 7.51
C THR A 58 -10.26 7.27 6.67
N LYS A 59 -10.66 8.35 5.98
CA LYS A 59 -9.74 9.21 5.27
C LYS A 59 -8.68 9.79 6.22
N GLU A 60 -9.11 10.19 7.42
CA GLU A 60 -8.22 10.79 8.41
C GLU A 60 -7.13 9.82 8.84
N ASP A 61 -7.46 8.55 9.01
CA ASP A 61 -6.47 7.54 9.38
C ASP A 61 -5.46 7.33 8.25
N ALA A 62 -5.93 7.28 7.02
CA ALA A 62 -5.05 7.15 5.84
C ALA A 62 -4.11 8.36 5.73
N GLU A 63 -4.63 9.56 5.95
CA GLU A 63 -3.83 10.78 5.89
C GLU A 63 -2.80 10.85 7.01
N ALA A 64 -3.19 10.42 8.21
CA ALA A 64 -2.25 10.36 9.34
C ALA A 64 -1.09 9.42 9.04
N TYR A 65 -1.39 8.24 8.49
CA TYR A 65 -0.34 7.34 8.05
C TYR A 65 0.55 8.00 6.99
N GLY A 66 -0.03 8.68 6.02
CA GLY A 66 0.73 9.36 4.98
C GLY A 66 1.72 10.38 5.53
N ARG A 67 1.34 11.07 6.61
CA ARG A 67 2.21 12.05 7.26
C ARG A 67 3.26 11.44 8.17
N TRP A 68 2.88 10.40 8.94
CA TRP A 68 3.70 9.93 10.06
C TRP A 68 4.36 8.58 9.86
N GLY A 69 3.84 7.73 8.97
CA GLY A 69 4.35 6.37 8.79
C GLY A 69 4.95 6.08 7.43
N TYR A 70 4.46 6.75 6.39
CA TYR A 70 4.85 6.45 5.03
C TYR A 70 6.35 6.65 4.76
N GLN A 71 6.98 7.63 5.38
CA GLN A 71 8.41 7.89 5.17
C GLN A 71 9.27 6.68 5.52
N GLU A 72 8.95 6.02 6.62
CA GLU A 72 9.68 4.83 7.03
C GLU A 72 9.46 3.68 6.05
N VAL A 73 8.24 3.52 5.59
CA VAL A 73 7.89 2.51 4.58
C VAL A 73 8.65 2.78 3.29
N LEU A 74 8.65 4.01 2.82
CA LEU A 74 9.34 4.39 1.60
C LEU A 74 10.85 4.12 1.69
N LYS A 75 11.44 4.44 2.83
CA LYS A 75 12.86 4.19 3.07
C LYS A 75 13.19 2.69 2.95
N THR A 76 12.33 1.85 3.51
CA THR A 76 12.51 0.39 3.44
C THR A 76 12.33 -0.11 2.02
N LEU A 77 11.35 0.41 1.28
CA LEU A 77 11.08 0.02 -0.10
C LEU A 77 12.16 0.46 -1.08
N SER A 78 12.93 1.49 -0.74
CA SER A 78 13.91 2.07 -1.66
C SER A 78 14.93 1.08 -2.20
N LYS A 79 15.13 -0.03 -1.50
CA LYS A 79 16.05 -1.09 -1.92
C LYS A 79 15.57 -1.79 -3.20
N ALA A 80 14.27 -1.83 -3.43
CA ALA A 80 13.68 -2.61 -4.51
C ALA A 80 12.99 -1.77 -5.58
N ILE A 81 12.87 -0.45 -5.38
CA ILE A 81 12.15 0.41 -6.32
C ILE A 81 13.06 1.49 -6.91
N GLU A 82 12.65 2.01 -8.07
CA GLU A 82 13.32 3.12 -8.74
C GLU A 82 12.43 4.36 -8.68
N GLY A 83 13.06 5.52 -8.52
CA GLY A 83 12.36 6.79 -8.56
C GLY A 83 11.39 6.98 -7.41
N THR A 84 10.51 7.96 -7.56
CA THR A 84 9.51 8.31 -6.55
C THR A 84 8.18 7.66 -6.89
N PRO A 85 7.56 6.93 -5.94
CA PRO A 85 6.25 6.33 -6.18
C PRO A 85 5.18 7.39 -6.44
N LYS A 86 4.17 7.01 -7.22
CA LYS A 86 2.99 7.84 -7.43
C LYS A 86 1.92 7.36 -6.44
N ILE A 87 1.31 8.30 -5.73
CA ILE A 87 0.30 8.00 -4.72
C ILE A 87 -1.06 8.53 -5.16
N GLU A 88 -2.08 7.67 -5.07
CA GLU A 88 -3.46 8.06 -5.32
C GLU A 88 -4.35 7.52 -4.20
N THR A 89 -5.39 8.28 -3.87
CA THR A 89 -6.30 7.92 -2.78
C THR A 89 -7.73 7.92 -3.27
N PHE A 90 -8.54 6.99 -2.75
CA PHE A 90 -9.94 6.85 -3.17
C PHE A 90 -10.81 6.40 -2.01
N GLU A 91 -12.09 6.74 -2.06
CA GLU A 91 -13.09 6.08 -1.23
C GLU A 91 -13.48 4.76 -1.89
N VAL A 92 -13.77 3.74 -1.10
CA VAL A 92 -14.33 2.51 -1.62
C VAL A 92 -15.81 2.75 -1.91
N ALA A 93 -16.19 2.70 -3.19
CA ALA A 93 -17.58 2.93 -3.59
C ALA A 93 -18.42 1.67 -3.39
N ASN A 94 -17.87 0.50 -3.70
CA ASN A 94 -18.51 -0.79 -3.44
C ASN A 94 -17.46 -1.89 -3.46
N SER A 95 -17.78 -3.01 -2.82
CA SER A 95 -16.84 -4.12 -2.68
C SER A 95 -17.60 -5.43 -2.44
N THR A 96 -17.02 -6.52 -2.94
CA THR A 96 -17.51 -7.86 -2.61
C THR A 96 -16.65 -8.55 -1.56
N PHE A 97 -15.61 -7.88 -1.06
CA PHE A 97 -14.75 -8.45 -0.02
C PHE A 97 -15.48 -8.41 1.33
N HIS A 98 -15.35 -9.49 2.11
CA HIS A 98 -16.02 -9.59 3.40
C HIS A 98 -15.64 -8.48 4.37
N LYS A 99 -14.37 -8.08 4.39
CA LYS A 99 -13.86 -7.13 5.37
C LYS A 99 -13.77 -5.71 4.86
N ILE A 100 -14.10 -5.50 3.59
CA ILE A 100 -14.06 -4.18 2.97
C ILE A 100 -15.48 -3.79 2.61
N ALA A 101 -16.04 -2.84 3.35
CA ALA A 101 -17.39 -2.36 3.10
C ALA A 101 -17.33 -1.00 2.42
N ALA A 102 -18.18 -0.81 1.41
CA ALA A 102 -18.34 0.49 0.79
C ALA A 102 -19.03 1.40 1.79
N LYS A 103 -18.61 2.66 1.82
CA LYS A 103 -19.23 3.65 2.67
C LYS A 103 -20.69 3.86 2.22
N GLY A 104 -21.62 3.81 3.14
CA GLY A 104 -23.02 3.99 2.84
C GLY A 104 -23.73 2.78 2.26
N ALA A 105 -23.05 1.66 2.18
CA ALA A 105 -23.65 0.42 1.71
C ALA A 105 -24.59 -0.19 2.73
#